data_d143a4bc4d138c0ccaafb0b67a0d0313
#
_entry.id   d143a4bc4d138c0ccaafb0b67a0d0313
#
_cell.length_a   1.000
_cell.length_b   1.000
_cell.length_c   1.000
_cell.angle_alpha   90.00
_cell.angle_beta   90.00
_cell.angle_gamma   90.00
#
_symmetry.space_group_name_H-M   'P 1'
#
loop_
_entity.id
_entity.type
_entity.pdbx_description
1 polymer ?
#
loop_
_entity_poly.entity_id
_entity_poly.type
_entity_poly.pdbx_seq_one_letter_code
_entity_poly.pdbx_strand_id
1 'polypeptide(L)'
;MSHPSKVKGNKFERDCCKKAELYEIPSKRAWGSDGRSMGLHQEVDMVLGDKKYNDEMHVQCKIRKRLPSYIFPKDNAIDSQLIREDRGETYIVLRYDDYLAEMRRYRQLKDSLELYESTKPE
;
A
#
# COMPACT_ATOMS: atom_id res chain seq x y z
N MET A 1 25.68 -11.60 11.03
CA MET A 1 24.38 -12.17 10.62
C MET A 1 23.25 -11.21 10.96
N SER A 2 22.28 -11.09 10.06
CA SER A 2 21.09 -10.28 10.35
C SER A 2 20.20 -10.97 11.36
N HIS A 3 19.58 -10.19 12.24
CA HIS A 3 18.63 -10.70 13.20
C HIS A 3 17.43 -11.33 12.47
N PRO A 4 16.87 -12.48 12.93
CA PRO A 4 15.74 -13.12 12.26
C PRO A 4 14.54 -12.20 12.03
N SER A 5 14.22 -11.32 12.95
CA SER A 5 13.12 -10.35 12.80
C SER A 5 13.39 -9.37 11.66
N LYS A 6 14.63 -8.94 11.47
CA LYS A 6 15.02 -8.06 10.36
C LYS A 6 14.90 -8.77 9.01
N VAL A 7 15.34 -10.03 8.95
CA VAL A 7 15.21 -10.86 7.73
C VAL A 7 13.74 -11.04 7.36
N LYS A 8 12.90 -11.33 8.33
CA LYS A 8 11.45 -11.49 8.16
C LYS A 8 10.79 -10.19 7.67
N GLY A 9 11.16 -9.04 8.24
CA GLY A 9 10.66 -7.74 7.85
C GLY A 9 11.07 -7.37 6.43
N ASN A 10 12.34 -7.58 6.07
CA ASN A 10 12.85 -7.31 4.72
C ASN A 10 12.13 -8.18 3.68
N LYS A 11 11.90 -9.44 3.99
CA LYS A 11 11.15 -10.34 3.10
C LYS A 11 9.72 -9.85 2.90
N PHE A 12 9.05 -9.44 3.96
CA PHE A 12 7.69 -8.91 3.90
C PHE A 12 7.62 -7.67 3.00
N GLU A 13 8.54 -6.73 3.15
CA GLU A 13 8.60 -5.53 2.31
C GLU A 13 8.76 -5.89 0.83
N ARG A 14 9.68 -6.82 0.51
CA ARG A 14 9.87 -7.30 -0.86
C ARG A 14 8.61 -7.95 -1.42
N ASP A 15 7.95 -8.77 -0.60
CA ASP A 15 6.70 -9.44 -1.00
C ASP A 15 5.60 -8.41 -1.29
N CYS A 16 5.52 -7.34 -0.51
CA CYS A 16 4.57 -6.25 -0.73
C CYS A 16 4.83 -5.53 -2.06
N CYS A 17 6.10 -5.28 -2.38
CA CYS A 17 6.47 -4.67 -3.66
C CYS A 17 6.16 -5.58 -4.85
N LYS A 18 6.46 -6.88 -4.74
CA LYS A 18 6.15 -7.85 -5.78
C LYS A 18 4.65 -7.96 -6.02
N LYS A 19 3.86 -7.94 -4.96
CA LYS A 19 2.41 -7.98 -5.09
C LYS A 19 1.89 -6.73 -5.80
N ALA A 20 2.41 -5.56 -5.48
CA ALA A 20 2.06 -4.32 -6.18
C ALA A 20 2.34 -4.43 -7.69
N GLU A 21 3.48 -5.02 -8.08
CA GLU A 21 3.81 -5.25 -9.49
C GLU A 21 2.77 -6.09 -10.21
N LEU A 22 2.21 -7.11 -9.55
CA LEU A 22 1.16 -7.95 -10.15
C LEU A 22 -0.08 -7.13 -10.51
N TYR A 23 -0.31 -6.02 -9.85
CA TYR A 23 -1.42 -5.10 -10.13
C TYR A 23 -0.97 -3.89 -10.96
N GLU A 24 0.25 -3.93 -11.49
CA GLU A 24 0.81 -2.85 -12.31
C GLU A 24 0.93 -1.53 -11.53
N ILE A 25 1.15 -1.63 -10.21
CA ILE A 25 1.36 -0.47 -9.35
C ILE A 25 2.85 -0.36 -9.04
N PRO A 26 3.51 0.76 -9.37
CA PRO A 26 4.92 0.94 -9.02
C PRO A 26 5.09 1.03 -7.52
N SER A 27 6.20 0.49 -7.03
CA SER A 27 6.56 0.59 -5.63
C SER A 27 8.08 0.65 -5.50
N LYS A 28 8.54 1.22 -4.40
CA LYS A 28 9.97 1.36 -4.14
C LYS A 28 10.22 1.17 -2.65
N ARG A 29 11.17 0.28 -2.32
CA ARG A 29 11.60 0.08 -0.93
C ARG A 29 12.61 1.14 -0.53
N ALA A 30 12.55 1.56 0.73
CA ALA A 30 13.61 2.36 1.34
C ALA A 30 14.82 1.47 1.61
N TRP A 31 16.01 1.98 1.31
CA TRP A 31 17.25 1.26 1.61
C TRP A 31 17.39 1.12 3.14
N GLY A 32 17.64 -0.11 3.60
CA GLY A 32 17.76 -0.38 5.04
C GLY A 32 16.47 -0.12 5.83
N SER A 33 15.30 -0.14 5.17
CA SER A 33 13.99 0.18 5.77
C SER A 33 13.97 1.58 6.40
N ASP A 34 14.74 2.50 5.84
CA ASP A 34 14.84 3.87 6.32
C ASP A 34 14.47 4.85 5.19
N GLY A 35 13.32 5.49 5.33
CA GLY A 35 12.78 6.43 4.34
C GLY A 35 13.70 7.61 4.03
N ARG A 36 14.66 7.92 4.90
CA ARG A 36 15.62 9.01 4.67
C ARG A 36 16.44 8.79 3.40
N SER A 37 16.66 7.54 2.99
CA SER A 37 17.33 7.22 1.73
C SER A 37 16.57 7.74 0.51
N MET A 38 15.27 7.99 0.66
CA MET A 38 14.40 8.55 -0.37
C MET A 38 13.97 9.99 -0.07
N GLY A 39 14.60 10.64 0.92
CA GLY A 39 14.23 11.99 1.34
C GLY A 39 12.93 12.05 2.15
N LEU A 40 12.51 10.93 2.75
CA LEU A 40 11.27 10.80 3.51
C LEU A 40 11.55 10.54 4.99
N HIS A 41 10.48 10.46 5.78
CA HIS A 41 10.60 10.14 7.21
C HIS A 41 11.26 8.77 7.40
N GLN A 42 12.05 8.62 8.46
CA GLN A 42 12.81 7.38 8.73
C GLN A 42 11.93 6.14 8.87
N GLU A 43 10.68 6.29 9.28
CA GLU A 43 9.75 5.17 9.46
C GLU A 43 9.07 4.69 8.17
N VAL A 44 9.33 5.37 7.05
CA VAL A 44 8.79 4.94 5.75
C VAL A 44 9.63 3.78 5.22
N ASP A 45 9.02 2.63 5.07
CA ASP A 45 9.67 1.41 4.59
C ASP A 45 9.55 1.25 3.08
N MET A 46 8.47 1.74 2.50
CA MET A 46 8.26 1.72 1.05
C MET A 46 7.32 2.83 0.61
N VAL A 47 7.41 3.17 -0.66
CA VAL A 47 6.49 4.07 -1.33
C VAL A 47 5.67 3.25 -2.32
N LEU A 48 4.36 3.40 -2.29
CA LEU A 48 3.42 2.75 -3.17
C LEU A 48 2.80 3.81 -4.08
N GLY A 49 2.70 3.50 -5.38
CA GLY A 49 2.18 4.47 -6.34
C GLY A 49 3.21 5.54 -6.72
N ASP A 50 2.77 6.58 -7.40
CA ASP A 50 3.66 7.66 -7.84
C ASP A 50 2.92 8.98 -8.01
N LYS A 51 3.69 10.03 -8.26
CA LYS A 51 3.15 11.39 -8.43
C LYS A 51 2.39 11.58 -9.74
N LYS A 52 2.72 10.78 -10.75
CA LYS A 52 2.05 10.86 -12.06
C LYS A 52 0.54 10.65 -11.93
N TYR A 53 0.14 9.70 -11.10
CA TYR A 53 -1.28 9.40 -10.87
C TYR A 53 -1.83 10.03 -9.59
N ASN A 54 -0.99 10.78 -8.88
CA ASN A 54 -1.36 11.40 -7.60
C ASN A 54 -1.87 10.38 -6.58
N ASP A 55 -1.26 9.21 -6.57
CA ASP A 55 -1.62 8.11 -5.67
C ASP A 55 -0.44 7.65 -4.80
N GLU A 56 0.62 8.47 -4.73
CA GLU A 56 1.80 8.15 -3.94
C GLU A 56 1.44 8.03 -2.45
N MET A 57 1.79 6.91 -1.88
CA MET A 57 1.51 6.59 -0.49
C MET A 57 2.80 6.16 0.22
N HIS A 58 3.09 6.79 1.34
CA HIS A 58 4.24 6.44 2.18
C HIS A 58 3.81 5.37 3.18
N VAL A 59 4.45 4.22 3.12
CA VAL A 59 4.00 3.03 3.82
C VAL A 59 5.02 2.56 4.82
N GLN A 60 4.57 2.29 6.04
CA GLN A 60 5.32 1.56 7.04
C GLN A 60 4.84 0.12 7.04
N CYS A 61 5.77 -0.83 6.93
CA CYS A 61 5.44 -2.25 6.91
C CYS A 61 5.68 -2.86 8.27
N LYS A 62 4.70 -3.57 8.79
CA LYS A 62 4.79 -4.25 10.07
C LYS A 62 4.35 -5.69 9.89
N ILE A 63 5.22 -6.64 10.24
CA ILE A 63 4.85 -8.06 10.28
C ILE A 63 4.98 -8.54 11.72
N ARG A 64 3.99 -9.28 12.17
CA ARG A 64 3.94 -9.84 13.52
C ARG A 64 3.51 -11.30 13.43
N LYS A 65 3.92 -12.09 14.41
CA LYS A 65 3.49 -13.49 14.50
C LYS A 65 1.98 -13.61 14.52
N ARG A 66 1.32 -12.69 15.23
CA ARG A 66 -0.14 -12.59 15.31
C ARG A 66 -0.57 -11.14 15.32
N LEU A 67 -1.69 -10.86 14.69
CA LEU A 67 -2.38 -9.57 14.78
C LEU A 67 -3.57 -9.72 15.71
N PRO A 68 -4.04 -8.63 16.33
CA PRO A 68 -5.27 -8.68 17.12
C PRO A 68 -6.42 -9.24 16.28
N SER A 69 -7.23 -10.11 16.89
CA SER A 69 -8.32 -10.79 16.18
C SER A 69 -9.36 -9.84 15.60
N TYR A 70 -9.53 -8.66 16.20
CA TYR A 70 -10.49 -7.67 15.71
C TYR A 70 -10.05 -6.98 14.39
N ILE A 71 -8.78 -7.16 13.97
CA ILE A 71 -8.30 -6.63 12.69
C ILE A 71 -8.96 -7.37 11.52
N PHE A 72 -9.30 -8.65 11.72
CA PHE A 72 -9.82 -9.49 10.65
C PHE A 72 -11.34 -9.56 10.69
N PRO A 73 -12.02 -9.40 9.54
CA PRO A 73 -13.43 -9.75 9.45
C PRO A 73 -13.61 -11.24 9.72
N LYS A 74 -14.65 -11.59 10.46
CA LYS A 74 -14.97 -13.01 10.77
C LYS A 74 -15.64 -13.73 9.61
N ASP A 75 -16.19 -12.98 8.66
CA ASP A 75 -16.93 -13.52 7.54
C ASP A 75 -16.41 -12.92 6.23
N ASN A 76 -16.31 -13.73 5.19
CA ASN A 76 -15.82 -13.30 3.89
C ASN A 76 -16.77 -12.31 3.19
N ALA A 77 -17.99 -12.17 3.66
CA ALA A 77 -18.91 -11.16 3.16
C ALA A 77 -18.54 -9.74 3.59
N ILE A 78 -17.63 -9.61 4.56
CA ILE A 78 -17.16 -8.31 5.06
C ILE A 78 -15.87 -7.95 4.34
N ASP A 79 -15.86 -6.86 3.60
CA ASP A 79 -14.73 -6.44 2.78
C ASP A 79 -13.70 -5.62 3.56
N SER A 80 -14.14 -4.88 4.57
CA SER A 80 -13.26 -3.99 5.33
C SER A 80 -13.79 -3.80 6.73
N GLN A 81 -12.95 -3.26 7.60
CA GLN A 81 -13.36 -2.84 8.94
C GLN A 81 -12.98 -1.39 9.17
N LEU A 82 -13.87 -0.67 9.83
CA LEU A 82 -13.56 0.65 10.37
C LEU A 82 -13.27 0.47 11.86
N ILE A 83 -12.14 0.96 12.30
CA ILE A 83 -11.70 0.82 13.69
C ILE A 83 -11.29 2.18 14.24
N ARG A 84 -11.52 2.38 15.53
CA ARG A 84 -11.20 3.63 16.20
C ARG A 84 -11.01 3.41 17.70
N GLU A 85 -10.06 4.10 18.28
CA GLU A 85 -10.01 4.27 19.74
C GLU A 85 -11.04 5.32 20.15
N ASP A 86 -11.46 5.32 21.42
CA ASP A 86 -12.32 6.38 21.93
C ASP A 86 -11.67 7.74 21.69
N ARG A 87 -12.43 8.67 21.09
CA ARG A 87 -11.97 10.03 20.78
C ARG A 87 -10.78 10.09 19.80
N GLY A 88 -10.44 8.98 19.16
CA GLY A 88 -9.38 8.92 18.17
C GLY A 88 -9.90 9.07 16.74
N GLU A 89 -8.99 8.98 15.81
CA GLU A 89 -9.33 8.97 14.39
C GLU A 89 -9.82 7.59 13.97
N THR A 90 -10.65 7.54 12.95
CA THR A 90 -11.13 6.30 12.38
C THR A 90 -10.17 5.81 11.31
N TYR A 91 -9.79 4.55 11.38
CA TYR A 91 -8.95 3.88 10.40
C TYR A 91 -9.75 2.83 9.65
N ILE A 92 -9.37 2.60 8.41
CA ILE A 92 -9.93 1.52 7.62
C ILE A 92 -8.91 0.41 7.47
N VAL A 93 -9.37 -0.83 7.66
CA VAL A 93 -8.57 -2.04 7.41
C VAL A 93 -9.22 -2.81 6.28
N LEU A 94 -8.48 -3.06 5.22
CA LEU A 94 -8.91 -3.88 4.10
C LEU A 94 -7.75 -4.72 3.61
N ARG A 95 -8.03 -5.74 2.80
CA ARG A 95 -6.97 -6.56 2.24
C ARG A 95 -6.12 -5.75 1.27
N TYR A 96 -4.82 -5.94 1.33
CA TYR A 96 -3.89 -5.27 0.43
C TYR A 96 -4.22 -5.51 -1.05
N ASP A 97 -4.59 -6.75 -1.40
CA ASP A 97 -4.99 -7.10 -2.76
C ASP A 97 -6.19 -6.27 -3.24
N ASP A 98 -7.19 -6.07 -2.37
CA ASP A 98 -8.37 -5.29 -2.72
C ASP A 98 -8.02 -3.83 -2.93
N TYR A 99 -7.14 -3.28 -2.10
CA TYR A 99 -6.67 -1.91 -2.26
C TYR A 99 -5.87 -1.73 -3.56
N LEU A 100 -4.98 -2.67 -3.88
CA LEU A 100 -4.20 -2.63 -5.12
C LEU A 100 -5.11 -2.72 -6.36
N ALA A 101 -6.15 -3.53 -6.31
CA ALA A 101 -7.12 -3.64 -7.39
C ALA A 101 -7.84 -2.29 -7.62
N GLU A 102 -8.20 -1.59 -6.55
CA GLU A 102 -8.81 -0.26 -6.65
C GLU A 102 -7.84 0.78 -7.18
N MET A 103 -6.57 0.74 -6.77
CA MET A 103 -5.53 1.62 -7.32
C MET A 103 -5.38 1.39 -8.83
N ARG A 104 -5.32 0.13 -9.26
CA ARG A 104 -5.21 -0.20 -10.68
C ARG A 104 -6.42 0.32 -11.46
N ARG A 105 -7.61 0.13 -10.93
CA ARG A 105 -8.85 0.62 -11.54
C ARG A 105 -8.82 2.14 -11.70
N TYR A 106 -8.40 2.85 -10.68
CA TYR A 106 -8.27 4.31 -10.72
C TYR A 106 -7.30 4.74 -11.84
N ARG A 107 -6.13 4.09 -11.93
CA ARG A 107 -5.13 4.39 -12.96
C ARG A 107 -5.66 4.13 -14.36
N GLN A 108 -6.35 3.02 -14.56
CA GLN A 108 -6.97 2.67 -15.86
C GLN A 108 -8.04 3.69 -16.26
N LEU A 109 -8.87 4.11 -15.32
CA LEU A 109 -9.90 5.13 -15.57
C LEU A 109 -9.27 6.47 -15.91
N LYS A 110 -8.21 6.85 -15.22
CA LYS A 110 -7.49 8.09 -15.49
C LYS A 110 -6.85 8.07 -16.89
N ASP A 111 -6.23 6.97 -17.27
CA ASP A 111 -5.66 6.80 -18.61
C ASP A 111 -6.74 6.89 -19.69
N SER A 112 -7.89 6.25 -19.45
CA SER A 112 -9.03 6.30 -20.39
C SER A 112 -9.59 7.71 -20.55
N LEU A 113 -9.66 8.45 -19.45
CA LEU A 113 -10.13 9.85 -19.50
C LEU A 113 -9.15 10.74 -20.26
N GLU A 114 -7.84 10.60 -20.04
CA GLU A 114 -6.83 11.34 -20.77
C GLU A 114 -6.87 11.03 -22.26
N LEU A 115 -7.04 9.76 -22.63
CA LEU A 115 -7.18 9.34 -24.02
C LEU A 115 -8.43 9.98 -24.64
N TYR A 116 -9.55 9.95 -23.95
CA TYR A 116 -10.80 10.57 -24.43
C TYR A 116 -10.61 12.08 -24.66
N GLU A 117 -10.00 12.77 -23.72
CA GLU A 117 -9.77 14.21 -23.84
C GLU A 117 -8.81 14.56 -24.99
N SER A 118 -7.78 13.73 -25.21
CA SER A 118 -6.81 13.95 -26.30
C SER A 118 -7.39 13.70 -27.69
N THR A 119 -8.46 12.89 -27.80
CA THR A 119 -9.12 12.57 -29.07
C THR A 119 -10.43 13.30 -29.28
N LYS A 120 -10.85 14.09 -28.30
CA LYS A 120 -12.10 14.87 -28.38
C LYS A 120 -12.02 15.91 -29.51
N PRO A 121 -12.99 15.98 -30.42
CA PRO A 121 -13.02 17.00 -31.45
C PRO A 121 -13.16 18.39 -30.82
N GLU A 122 -12.47 19.35 -31.42
CA GLU A 122 -12.57 20.78 -31.03
C GLU A 122 -13.93 21.37 -31.34
#